data_a6370bae8f26dc9e317d98bcfde1f9d1
#
_entry.id   a6370bae8f26dc9e317d98bcfde1f9d1
#
_cell.length_a   1.000
_cell.length_b   1.000
_cell.length_c   1.000
_cell.angle_alpha   90.00
_cell.angle_beta   90.00
_cell.angle_gamma   90.00
#
_symmetry.space_group_name_H-M   'P 1'
#
loop_
_entity.id
_entity.type
_entity.pdbx_description
1 polymer ?
#
loop_
_entity_poly.entity_id
_entity_poly.type
_entity_poly.pdbx_seq_one_letter_code
_entity_poly.pdbx_strand_id
1 'polypeptide(L)'
;IVVSSKSGSTVETDSQRRIFEQAFTDAGIDAKSRIVVVTDPGSPLDGAAREAGYRAVFNADPNVGGRYSALTAFGLVPSGLAGADIEALLDDAEDALEILSDNAADNIGLQLGAALGGTDPLRNKVVIVDEGSGLAGFPDWAEQLIAESTGKLGTGLLPVVAEPGAPETASGAADVLTARLVAVDSDAEPVGDQV
;
A
#
# COMPACT_ATOMS: atom_id res chain seq x y z
N ILE A 1 -12.22 16.75 -1.32
CA ILE A 1 -10.97 16.08 -0.90
C ILE A 1 -11.26 14.97 0.10
N VAL A 2 -10.37 13.99 0.20
CA VAL A 2 -10.37 12.98 1.24
C VAL A 2 -9.22 13.28 2.20
N VAL A 3 -9.52 13.34 3.48
CA VAL A 3 -8.55 13.49 4.57
C VAL A 3 -8.46 12.15 5.29
N SER A 4 -7.31 11.51 5.18
CA SER A 4 -7.13 10.14 5.65
C SER A 4 -5.99 10.06 6.67
N SER A 5 -6.30 9.66 7.90
CA SER A 5 -5.31 9.44 8.96
C SER A 5 -5.83 8.44 9.98
N LYS A 6 -5.12 7.33 10.16
CA LYS A 6 -5.51 6.28 11.09
C LYS A 6 -5.55 6.80 12.53
N SER A 7 -4.45 7.34 13.02
CA SER A 7 -4.35 7.90 14.38
C SER A 7 -5.12 9.20 14.55
N GLY A 8 -5.44 9.91 13.46
CA GLY A 8 -6.05 11.24 13.50
C GLY A 8 -5.15 12.35 14.04
N SER A 9 -3.84 12.07 14.22
CA SER A 9 -2.88 13.01 14.81
C SER A 9 -1.64 13.25 13.91
N THR A 10 -1.68 12.80 12.65
CA THR A 10 -0.59 12.98 11.70
C THR A 10 -0.49 14.45 11.30
N VAL A 11 0.63 15.09 11.63
CA VAL A 11 0.81 16.54 11.46
C VAL A 11 0.75 16.97 9.99
N GLU A 12 1.27 16.16 9.08
CA GLU A 12 1.23 16.42 7.64
C GLU A 12 -0.21 16.42 7.13
N THR A 13 -1.00 15.44 7.52
CA THR A 13 -2.42 15.33 7.15
C THR A 13 -3.22 16.51 7.68
N ASP A 14 -3.03 16.89 8.95
CA ASP A 14 -3.75 18.03 9.55
C ASP A 14 -3.33 19.36 8.89
N SER A 15 -2.05 19.53 8.59
CA SER A 15 -1.54 20.72 7.91
C SER A 15 -2.15 20.86 6.52
N GLN A 16 -2.17 19.78 5.74
CA GLN A 16 -2.79 19.79 4.40
C GLN A 16 -4.29 20.03 4.48
N ARG A 17 -5.00 19.42 5.41
CA ARG A 17 -6.42 19.67 5.65
C ARG A 17 -6.70 21.17 5.84
N ARG A 18 -5.95 21.83 6.73
CA ARG A 18 -6.10 23.26 7.01
C ARG A 18 -5.82 24.12 5.79
N ILE A 19 -4.81 23.79 4.99
CA ILE A 19 -4.50 24.49 3.74
C ILE A 19 -5.69 24.41 2.78
N PHE A 20 -6.28 23.23 2.61
CA PHE A 20 -7.44 23.06 1.73
C PHE A 20 -8.70 23.75 2.28
N GLU A 21 -8.93 23.74 3.59
CA GLU A 21 -10.03 24.50 4.18
C GLU A 21 -9.92 25.98 3.90
N GLN A 22 -8.71 26.53 4.06
CA GLN A 22 -8.45 27.94 3.74
C GLN A 22 -8.67 28.22 2.25
N ALA A 23 -8.15 27.38 1.38
CA ALA A 23 -8.30 27.53 -0.06
C ALA A 23 -9.78 27.48 -0.50
N PHE A 24 -10.59 26.61 0.09
CA PHE A 24 -12.04 26.59 -0.15
C PHE A 24 -12.71 27.88 0.34
N THR A 25 -12.34 28.37 1.52
CA THR A 25 -12.85 29.61 2.08
C THR A 25 -12.53 30.79 1.17
N ASP A 26 -11.29 30.89 0.72
CA ASP A 26 -10.82 31.98 -0.18
C ASP A 26 -11.54 31.95 -1.54
N ALA A 27 -11.92 30.75 -1.99
CA ALA A 27 -12.70 30.53 -3.20
C ALA A 27 -14.22 30.70 -3.01
N GLY A 28 -14.69 31.00 -1.80
CA GLY A 28 -16.12 31.11 -1.47
C GLY A 28 -16.86 29.78 -1.51
N ILE A 29 -16.15 28.67 -1.33
CA ILE A 29 -16.70 27.31 -1.30
C ILE A 29 -16.89 26.88 0.14
N ASP A 30 -18.04 26.29 0.48
CA ASP A 30 -18.25 25.67 1.78
C ASP A 30 -17.37 24.42 1.92
N ALA A 31 -16.29 24.55 2.70
CA ALA A 31 -15.33 23.47 2.94
C ALA A 31 -16.00 22.22 3.51
N LYS A 32 -17.00 22.37 4.39
CA LYS A 32 -17.69 21.23 5.02
C LYS A 32 -18.33 20.32 3.99
N SER A 33 -18.87 20.86 2.92
CA SER A 33 -19.50 20.11 1.84
C SER A 33 -18.51 19.38 0.92
N ARG A 34 -17.21 19.64 1.04
CA ARG A 34 -16.14 19.17 0.14
C ARG A 34 -15.14 18.23 0.80
N ILE A 35 -15.21 18.07 2.12
CA ILE A 35 -14.28 17.24 2.87
C ILE A 35 -14.96 15.95 3.31
N VAL A 36 -14.32 14.84 2.98
CA VAL A 36 -14.62 13.49 3.45
C VAL A 36 -13.45 13.03 4.30
N VAL A 37 -13.72 12.40 5.43
CA VAL A 37 -12.70 11.91 6.36
C VAL A 37 -12.73 10.39 6.44
N VAL A 38 -11.54 9.78 6.46
CA VAL A 38 -11.35 8.37 6.79
C VAL A 38 -10.39 8.27 7.97
N THR A 39 -10.82 7.65 9.06
CA THR A 39 -10.02 7.58 10.28
C THR A 39 -10.48 6.42 11.18
N ASP A 40 -9.71 6.11 12.23
CA ASP A 40 -10.15 5.15 13.25
C ASP A 40 -11.28 5.76 14.10
N PRO A 41 -12.22 4.93 14.58
CA PRO A 41 -13.29 5.38 15.45
C PRO A 41 -12.72 5.95 16.75
N GLY A 42 -13.24 7.11 17.17
CA GLY A 42 -12.81 7.79 18.39
C GLY A 42 -11.43 8.45 18.32
N SER A 43 -10.81 8.52 17.16
CA SER A 43 -9.58 9.29 16.96
C SER A 43 -9.84 10.80 17.13
N PRO A 44 -8.81 11.63 17.41
CA PRO A 44 -8.97 13.08 17.42
C PRO A 44 -9.61 13.65 16.15
N LEU A 45 -9.27 13.08 14.98
CA LEU A 45 -9.84 13.50 13.70
C LEU A 45 -11.32 13.09 13.56
N ASP A 46 -11.73 11.93 14.09
CA ASP A 46 -13.13 11.49 14.09
C ASP A 46 -14.02 12.50 14.82
N GLY A 47 -13.64 12.88 16.05
CA GLY A 47 -14.35 13.89 16.82
C GLY A 47 -14.37 15.26 16.13
N ALA A 48 -13.22 15.75 15.72
CA ALA A 48 -13.09 17.05 15.07
C ALA A 48 -13.88 17.15 13.76
N ALA A 49 -13.88 16.09 12.95
CA ALA A 49 -14.60 16.05 11.67
C ALA A 49 -16.12 16.08 11.85
N ARG A 50 -16.63 15.38 12.85
CA ARG A 50 -18.07 15.40 13.19
C ARG A 50 -18.50 16.75 13.77
N GLU A 51 -17.68 17.33 14.64
CA GLU A 51 -17.95 18.66 15.20
C GLU A 51 -17.91 19.76 14.12
N ALA A 52 -16.93 19.68 13.20
CA ALA A 52 -16.85 20.58 12.05
C ALA A 52 -18.02 20.41 11.07
N GLY A 53 -18.71 19.28 11.09
CA GLY A 53 -19.81 18.97 10.19
C GLY A 53 -19.35 18.68 8.77
N TYR A 54 -18.24 17.97 8.60
CA TYR A 54 -17.76 17.56 7.27
C TYR A 54 -18.75 16.62 6.57
N ARG A 55 -18.65 16.56 5.25
CA ARG A 55 -19.60 15.87 4.37
C ARG A 55 -19.85 14.41 4.77
N ALA A 56 -18.78 13.69 5.12
CA ALA A 56 -18.86 12.31 5.59
C ALA A 56 -17.64 11.96 6.43
N VAL A 57 -17.84 11.04 7.37
CA VAL A 57 -16.76 10.43 8.15
C VAL A 57 -16.93 8.92 8.06
N PHE A 58 -15.93 8.25 7.50
CA PHE A 58 -15.85 6.80 7.44
C PHE A 58 -14.87 6.30 8.48
N ASN A 59 -15.32 5.39 9.31
CA ASN A 59 -14.46 4.74 10.28
C ASN A 59 -13.99 3.39 9.72
N ALA A 60 -12.70 3.11 9.87
CA ALA A 60 -12.09 1.83 9.51
C ALA A 60 -11.88 0.96 10.75
N ASP A 61 -11.56 -0.33 10.54
CA ASP A 61 -11.24 -1.24 11.63
C ASP A 61 -9.92 -0.82 12.31
N PRO A 62 -9.93 -0.46 13.60
CA PRO A 62 -8.74 -0.03 14.32
C PRO A 62 -7.70 -1.16 14.49
N ASN A 63 -8.10 -2.43 14.32
CA ASN A 63 -7.20 -3.57 14.46
C ASN A 63 -6.37 -3.83 13.18
N VAL A 64 -6.73 -3.21 12.06
CA VAL A 64 -5.95 -3.32 10.82
C VAL A 64 -4.86 -2.25 10.78
N GLY A 65 -3.59 -2.65 10.74
CA GLY A 65 -2.46 -1.72 10.61
C GLY A 65 -2.49 -0.92 9.31
N GLY A 66 -1.92 0.30 9.32
CA GLY A 66 -1.98 1.20 8.16
C GLY A 66 -1.49 0.58 6.86
N ARG A 67 -0.35 -0.14 6.88
CA ARG A 67 0.22 -0.80 5.70
C ARG A 67 -0.62 -1.97 5.15
N TYR A 68 -1.56 -2.49 5.93
CA TYR A 68 -2.50 -3.55 5.51
C TYR A 68 -3.87 -3.01 5.11
N SER A 69 -4.06 -1.69 5.08
CA SER A 69 -5.38 -1.07 5.03
C SER A 69 -5.91 -0.79 3.62
N ALA A 70 -5.24 -1.26 2.56
CA ALA A 70 -5.62 -1.00 1.17
C ALA A 70 -7.08 -1.44 0.85
N LEU A 71 -7.51 -2.58 1.36
CA LEU A 71 -8.87 -3.11 1.20
C LEU A 71 -9.83 -2.72 2.35
N THR A 72 -9.49 -1.71 3.12
CA THR A 72 -10.38 -1.11 4.14
C THR A 72 -10.92 0.24 3.67
N ALA A 73 -11.70 0.91 4.50
CA ALA A 73 -12.17 2.27 4.19
C ALA A 73 -11.04 3.24 3.80
N PHE A 74 -9.80 3.01 4.28
CA PHE A 74 -8.64 3.85 3.94
C PHE A 74 -8.27 3.80 2.47
N GLY A 75 -8.36 2.65 1.81
CA GLY A 75 -8.12 2.52 0.37
C GLY A 75 -9.40 2.62 -0.45
N LEU A 76 -10.50 1.99 0.00
CA LEU A 76 -11.72 1.87 -0.80
C LEU A 76 -12.45 3.22 -0.97
N VAL A 77 -12.52 4.05 0.07
CA VAL A 77 -13.21 5.35 -0.01
C VAL A 77 -12.55 6.30 -1.01
N PRO A 78 -11.23 6.56 -0.96
CA PRO A 78 -10.60 7.41 -1.96
C PRO A 78 -10.65 6.81 -3.36
N SER A 79 -10.44 5.50 -3.52
CA SER A 79 -10.48 4.83 -4.82
C SER A 79 -11.85 4.90 -5.48
N GLY A 80 -12.92 4.62 -4.73
CA GLY A 80 -14.28 4.75 -5.23
C GLY A 80 -14.67 6.19 -5.58
N LEU A 81 -14.24 7.17 -4.78
CA LEU A 81 -14.44 8.57 -5.11
C LEU A 81 -13.64 9.02 -6.35
N ALA A 82 -12.54 8.34 -6.66
CA ALA A 82 -11.76 8.53 -7.88
C ALA A 82 -12.35 7.80 -9.09
N GLY A 83 -13.37 6.95 -8.90
CA GLY A 83 -14.09 6.26 -9.97
C GLY A 83 -13.63 4.81 -10.19
N ALA A 84 -12.85 4.24 -9.28
CA ALA A 84 -12.52 2.81 -9.34
C ALA A 84 -13.77 1.96 -9.06
N ASP A 85 -13.88 0.83 -9.75
CA ASP A 85 -14.88 -0.19 -9.48
C ASP A 85 -14.46 -0.98 -8.23
N ILE A 86 -15.04 -0.59 -7.08
CA ILE A 86 -14.71 -1.19 -5.79
C ILE A 86 -15.31 -2.59 -5.66
N GLU A 87 -16.45 -2.84 -6.28
CA GLU A 87 -17.11 -4.14 -6.25
C GLU A 87 -16.22 -5.16 -6.95
N ALA A 88 -15.80 -4.89 -8.18
CA ALA A 88 -14.87 -5.73 -8.93
C ALA A 88 -13.54 -5.96 -8.18
N LEU A 89 -12.97 -4.89 -7.58
CA LEU A 89 -11.74 -5.02 -6.78
C LEU A 89 -11.90 -5.97 -5.58
N LEU A 90 -13.05 -5.94 -4.91
CA LEU A 90 -13.30 -6.81 -3.76
C LEU A 90 -13.60 -8.23 -4.18
N ASP A 91 -14.29 -8.44 -5.31
CA ASP A 91 -14.54 -9.76 -5.89
C ASP A 91 -13.20 -10.43 -6.29
N ASP A 92 -12.31 -9.71 -6.98
CA ASP A 92 -10.97 -10.19 -7.33
C ASP A 92 -10.14 -10.53 -6.06
N ALA A 93 -10.29 -9.74 -4.99
CA ALA A 93 -9.61 -10.00 -3.73
C ALA A 93 -10.16 -11.23 -3.00
N GLU A 94 -11.46 -11.50 -3.09
CA GLU A 94 -12.09 -12.70 -2.54
C GLU A 94 -11.63 -13.97 -3.28
N ASP A 95 -11.58 -13.92 -4.62
CA ASP A 95 -11.04 -15.01 -5.45
C ASP A 95 -9.57 -15.28 -5.12
N ALA A 96 -8.76 -14.25 -4.97
CA ALA A 96 -7.35 -14.39 -4.56
C ALA A 96 -7.22 -14.99 -3.15
N LEU A 97 -8.11 -14.63 -2.22
CA LEU A 97 -8.10 -15.17 -0.85
C LEU A 97 -8.32 -16.66 -0.83
N GLU A 98 -9.17 -17.22 -1.69
CA GLU A 98 -9.39 -18.66 -1.80
C GLU A 98 -8.08 -19.40 -2.09
N ILE A 99 -7.32 -18.92 -3.10
CA ILE A 99 -6.01 -19.49 -3.48
C ILE A 99 -4.98 -19.31 -2.37
N LEU A 100 -4.89 -18.11 -1.79
CA LEU A 100 -3.89 -17.77 -0.77
C LEU A 100 -4.15 -18.39 0.60
N SER A 101 -5.37 -18.86 0.87
CA SER A 101 -5.73 -19.53 2.12
C SER A 101 -5.38 -21.02 2.16
N ASP A 102 -5.07 -21.61 1.02
CA ASP A 102 -4.72 -23.02 0.96
C ASP A 102 -3.34 -23.27 1.56
N ASN A 103 -3.24 -24.34 2.39
CA ASN A 103 -1.98 -24.77 2.98
C ASN A 103 -1.30 -25.85 2.12
N ALA A 104 -1.03 -25.50 0.87
CA ALA A 104 -0.43 -26.38 -0.12
C ALA A 104 0.89 -25.82 -0.67
N ALA A 105 1.75 -26.67 -1.19
CA ALA A 105 3.07 -26.28 -1.67
C ALA A 105 3.01 -25.40 -2.95
N ASP A 106 1.91 -25.44 -3.66
CA ASP A 106 1.62 -24.63 -4.85
C ASP A 106 0.93 -23.27 -4.54
N ASN A 107 0.70 -22.98 -3.25
CA ASN A 107 0.24 -21.66 -2.85
C ASN A 107 1.29 -20.59 -3.21
N ILE A 108 0.94 -19.73 -4.17
CA ILE A 108 1.84 -18.70 -4.70
C ILE A 108 2.29 -17.70 -3.63
N GLY A 109 1.46 -17.39 -2.64
CA GLY A 109 1.82 -16.52 -1.51
C GLY A 109 2.87 -17.15 -0.60
N LEU A 110 2.78 -18.48 -0.34
CA LEU A 110 3.79 -19.21 0.40
C LEU A 110 5.10 -19.33 -0.37
N GLN A 111 5.03 -19.54 -1.69
CA GLN A 111 6.20 -19.59 -2.55
C GLN A 111 6.93 -18.24 -2.59
N LEU A 112 6.20 -17.13 -2.78
CA LEU A 112 6.77 -15.79 -2.72
C LEU A 112 7.37 -15.49 -1.34
N GLY A 113 6.65 -15.81 -0.28
CA GLY A 113 7.13 -15.65 1.10
C GLY A 113 8.41 -16.44 1.37
N ALA A 114 8.53 -17.66 0.84
CA ALA A 114 9.73 -18.49 0.95
C ALA A 114 10.89 -17.91 0.14
N ALA A 115 10.64 -17.39 -1.06
CA ALA A 115 11.66 -16.74 -1.89
C ALA A 115 12.22 -15.49 -1.21
N LEU A 116 11.34 -14.65 -0.65
CA LEU A 116 11.73 -13.42 0.04
C LEU A 116 12.38 -13.67 1.41
N GLY A 117 11.92 -14.70 2.14
CA GLY A 117 12.37 -15.01 3.50
C GLY A 117 13.47 -16.07 3.61
N GLY A 118 14.00 -16.55 2.49
CA GLY A 118 15.02 -17.58 2.46
C GLY A 118 16.33 -17.14 3.14
N THR A 119 16.97 -18.06 3.88
CA THR A 119 18.18 -17.77 4.65
C THR A 119 19.40 -18.56 4.17
N ASP A 120 19.27 -19.38 3.14
CA ASP A 120 20.38 -20.15 2.57
C ASP A 120 20.31 -20.17 1.03
N PRO A 121 21.02 -19.24 0.37
CA PRO A 121 21.80 -18.14 0.94
C PRO A 121 20.91 -17.04 1.54
N LEU A 122 21.42 -16.35 2.55
CA LEU A 122 20.71 -15.19 3.11
C LEU A 122 20.73 -14.03 2.09
N ARG A 123 19.55 -13.63 1.64
CA ARG A 123 19.34 -12.43 0.82
C ARG A 123 18.49 -11.46 1.62
N ASN A 124 19.12 -10.45 2.17
CA ASN A 124 18.47 -9.48 3.04
C ASN A 124 18.11 -8.16 2.31
N LYS A 125 18.27 -8.12 1.00
CA LYS A 125 17.88 -7.00 0.15
C LYS A 125 16.99 -7.49 -0.98
N VAL A 126 15.93 -6.75 -1.24
CA VAL A 126 14.99 -7.02 -2.34
C VAL A 126 14.92 -5.80 -3.23
N VAL A 127 15.40 -5.90 -4.45
CA VAL A 127 15.20 -4.87 -5.49
C VAL A 127 13.87 -5.15 -6.17
N ILE A 128 12.97 -4.19 -6.16
CA ILE A 128 11.66 -4.28 -6.80
C ILE A 128 11.67 -3.40 -8.04
N VAL A 129 11.41 -3.97 -9.20
CA VAL A 129 11.40 -3.25 -10.47
C VAL A 129 10.11 -3.54 -11.23
N ASP A 130 9.43 -2.49 -11.69
CA ASP A 130 8.25 -2.61 -12.55
C ASP A 130 8.67 -2.55 -14.02
N GLU A 131 8.53 -3.67 -14.72
CA GLU A 131 8.83 -3.81 -16.13
C GLU A 131 7.55 -3.91 -16.98
N GLY A 132 6.59 -3.05 -16.70
CA GLY A 132 5.36 -2.94 -17.48
C GLY A 132 4.20 -3.76 -16.96
N SER A 133 4.15 -4.02 -15.65
CA SER A 133 3.03 -4.74 -15.02
C SER A 133 1.67 -4.01 -15.14
N GLY A 134 1.70 -2.69 -15.31
CA GLY A 134 0.50 -1.86 -15.26
C GLY A 134 0.05 -1.49 -13.84
N LEU A 135 0.76 -1.96 -12.81
CA LEU A 135 0.43 -1.74 -11.39
C LEU A 135 1.20 -0.54 -10.82
N ALA A 136 0.99 0.65 -11.39
CA ALA A 136 1.69 1.85 -10.96
C ALA A 136 1.54 2.10 -9.44
N GLY A 137 2.67 2.37 -8.75
CA GLY A 137 2.73 2.61 -7.31
C GLY A 137 2.73 1.35 -6.44
N PHE A 138 2.56 0.15 -7.01
CA PHE A 138 2.66 -1.10 -6.25
C PHE A 138 4.06 -1.31 -5.65
N PRO A 139 5.18 -1.04 -6.37
CA PRO A 139 6.51 -1.17 -5.80
C PRO A 139 6.71 -0.31 -4.54
N ASP A 140 6.27 0.96 -4.55
CA ASP A 140 6.38 1.88 -3.42
C ASP A 140 5.57 1.40 -2.21
N TRP A 141 4.36 0.88 -2.44
CA TRP A 141 3.56 0.28 -1.38
C TRP A 141 4.22 -0.98 -0.82
N ALA A 142 4.75 -1.86 -1.68
CA ALA A 142 5.44 -3.09 -1.29
C ALA A 142 6.71 -2.78 -0.49
N GLU A 143 7.45 -1.73 -0.85
CA GLU A 143 8.61 -1.24 -0.10
C GLU A 143 8.23 -0.93 1.35
N GLN A 144 7.21 -0.12 1.56
CA GLN A 144 6.73 0.18 2.91
C GLN A 144 6.25 -1.07 3.65
N LEU A 145 5.45 -1.91 2.99
CA LEU A 145 4.92 -3.13 3.59
C LEU A 145 6.03 -4.06 4.07
N ILE A 146 7.03 -4.32 3.24
CA ILE A 146 8.15 -5.23 3.55
C ILE A 146 9.03 -4.63 4.64
N ALA A 147 9.48 -3.38 4.46
CA ALA A 147 10.37 -2.73 5.42
C ALA A 147 9.75 -2.64 6.82
N GLU A 148 8.51 -2.15 6.91
CA GLU A 148 7.82 -1.96 8.19
C GLU A 148 7.42 -3.29 8.85
N SER A 149 7.11 -4.32 8.06
CA SER A 149 6.70 -5.63 8.59
C SER A 149 7.89 -6.46 9.05
N THR A 150 9.01 -6.43 8.34
CA THR A 150 10.18 -7.29 8.60
C THR A 150 11.28 -6.60 9.41
N GLY A 151 11.40 -5.27 9.32
CA GLY A 151 12.46 -4.49 9.96
C GLY A 151 12.32 -4.38 11.48
N LYS A 152 12.50 -5.47 12.20
CA LYS A 152 12.32 -5.56 13.66
C LYS A 152 13.47 -6.32 14.30
N LEU A 153 13.83 -5.92 15.53
CA LEU A 153 14.81 -6.61 16.37
C LEU A 153 16.20 -6.79 15.71
N GLY A 154 16.58 -5.84 14.85
CA GLY A 154 17.87 -5.88 14.15
C GLY A 154 17.92 -6.82 12.96
N THR A 155 16.78 -7.33 12.51
CA THR A 155 16.63 -8.17 11.32
C THR A 155 15.63 -7.54 10.36
N GLY A 156 15.54 -8.05 9.14
CA GLY A 156 14.56 -7.64 8.15
C GLY A 156 15.09 -7.70 6.74
N LEU A 157 14.20 -7.44 5.81
CA LEU A 157 14.53 -7.22 4.41
C LEU A 157 14.64 -5.72 4.14
N LEU A 158 15.64 -5.32 3.38
CA LEU A 158 15.75 -3.97 2.84
C LEU A 158 15.17 -3.97 1.42
N PRO A 159 13.93 -3.53 1.24
CA PRO A 159 13.38 -3.33 -0.10
C PRO A 159 13.93 -2.05 -0.72
N VAL A 160 14.14 -2.07 -2.03
CA VAL A 160 14.60 -0.94 -2.84
C VAL A 160 13.80 -0.92 -4.12
N VAL A 161 13.06 0.15 -4.37
CA VAL A 161 12.39 0.36 -5.65
C VAL A 161 13.39 0.91 -6.66
N ALA A 162 13.49 0.27 -7.81
CA ALA A 162 14.43 0.64 -8.87
C ALA A 162 13.71 0.79 -10.22
N GLU A 163 14.22 1.72 -11.03
CA GLU A 163 13.78 1.87 -12.41
C GLU A 163 14.34 0.73 -13.29
N PRO A 164 13.63 0.35 -14.38
CA PRO A 164 14.16 -0.62 -15.33
C PRO A 164 15.53 -0.20 -15.86
N GLY A 165 16.50 -1.13 -15.78
CA GLY A 165 17.88 -0.89 -16.21
C GLY A 165 18.76 -0.13 -15.22
N ALA A 166 18.26 0.14 -14.00
CA ALA A 166 19.08 0.69 -12.92
C ALA A 166 20.23 -0.28 -12.56
N PRO A 167 21.40 0.23 -12.12
CA PRO A 167 22.55 -0.62 -11.78
C PRO A 167 22.24 -1.70 -10.73
N GLU A 168 21.32 -1.41 -9.83
CA GLU A 168 20.86 -2.31 -8.77
C GLU A 168 20.22 -3.58 -9.31
N THR A 169 19.54 -3.49 -10.47
CA THR A 169 18.89 -4.65 -11.12
C THR A 169 19.88 -5.63 -11.75
N ALA A 170 21.11 -5.19 -11.99
CA ALA A 170 22.17 -5.97 -12.62
C ALA A 170 23.33 -6.30 -11.66
N SER A 171 23.19 -6.01 -10.38
CA SER A 171 24.31 -6.05 -9.43
C SER A 171 24.91 -7.46 -9.24
N GLY A 172 24.11 -8.52 -9.35
CA GLY A 172 24.53 -9.90 -9.09
C GLY A 172 25.09 -10.11 -7.67
N ALA A 173 24.80 -9.20 -6.74
CA ALA A 173 25.26 -9.30 -5.36
C ALA A 173 24.59 -10.49 -4.66
N ALA A 174 25.38 -11.28 -3.94
CA ALA A 174 24.94 -12.55 -3.37
C ALA A 174 23.81 -12.40 -2.31
N ASP A 175 23.68 -11.20 -1.73
CA ASP A 175 22.69 -10.88 -0.70
C ASP A 175 21.47 -10.10 -1.23
N VAL A 176 21.33 -10.02 -2.55
CA VAL A 176 20.23 -9.32 -3.24
C VAL A 176 19.34 -10.32 -3.97
N LEU A 177 18.03 -10.16 -3.82
CA LEU A 177 17.00 -10.77 -4.64
C LEU A 177 16.39 -9.67 -5.51
N THR A 178 16.11 -9.93 -6.78
CA THR A 178 15.41 -8.99 -7.66
C THR A 178 14.00 -9.51 -7.93
N ALA A 179 12.99 -8.75 -7.52
CA ALA A 179 11.58 -9.00 -7.81
C ALA A 179 11.16 -8.14 -9.02
N ARG A 180 10.76 -8.81 -10.10
CA ARG A 180 10.31 -8.15 -11.33
C ARG A 180 8.79 -8.23 -11.45
N LEU A 181 8.16 -7.08 -11.58
CA LEU A 181 6.74 -6.99 -11.89
C LEU A 181 6.59 -6.90 -13.41
N VAL A 182 5.94 -7.86 -13.98
CA VAL A 182 5.73 -7.97 -15.43
C VAL A 182 4.24 -8.07 -15.75
N ALA A 183 3.86 -7.80 -16.99
CA ALA A 183 2.48 -8.03 -17.44
C ALA A 183 2.14 -9.53 -17.34
N VAL A 184 0.87 -9.85 -17.10
CA VAL A 184 0.38 -11.23 -16.93
C VAL A 184 0.65 -12.11 -18.15
N ASP A 185 0.67 -11.52 -19.34
CA ASP A 185 0.92 -12.18 -20.62
C ASP A 185 2.41 -12.07 -21.06
N SER A 186 3.28 -11.67 -20.15
CA SER A 186 4.73 -11.56 -20.46
C SER A 186 5.37 -12.93 -20.58
N ASP A 187 6.19 -13.10 -21.64
CA ASP A 187 7.06 -14.27 -21.81
C ASP A 187 8.39 -14.15 -21.01
N ALA A 188 8.44 -13.20 -20.08
CA ALA A 188 9.65 -12.97 -19.29
C ALA A 188 9.91 -14.13 -18.33
N GLU A 189 11.07 -14.76 -18.47
CA GLU A 189 11.52 -15.83 -17.59
C GLU A 189 12.45 -15.27 -16.50
N PRO A 190 12.39 -15.78 -15.27
CA PRO A 190 13.34 -15.40 -14.22
C PRO A 190 14.78 -15.76 -14.63
N VAL A 191 15.73 -14.89 -14.33
CA VAL A 191 17.14 -15.12 -14.61
C VAL A 191 17.95 -15.03 -13.32
N GLY A 192 18.62 -16.11 -12.95
CA GLY A 192 19.43 -16.16 -11.73
C GLY A 192 18.60 -16.00 -10.47
N ASP A 193 18.89 -14.95 -9.70
CA ASP A 193 18.25 -14.65 -8.42
C ASP A 193 17.03 -13.69 -8.55
N GLN A 194 16.24 -13.88 -9.61
CA GLN A 194 15.00 -13.13 -9.86
C GLN A 194 13.76 -13.96 -9.48
N VAL A 195 12.71 -13.27 -9.10
CA VAL A 195 11.38 -13.80 -8.83
C VAL A 195 10.30 -12.89 -9.47
#